data_c86fc5526302934d9f567b06e35b6d85
#
_entry.id   c86fc5526302934d9f567b06e35b6d85
#
_cell.length_a   1.000
_cell.length_b   1.000
_cell.length_c   1.000
_cell.angle_alpha   90.00
_cell.angle_beta   90.00
_cell.angle_gamma   90.00
#
_symmetry.space_group_name_H-M   'P 1'
#
loop_
_entity.id
_entity.type
_entity.pdbx_description
1 polymer ?
#
loop_
_entity_poly.entity_id
_entity_poly.type
_entity_poly.pdbx_seq_one_letter_code
_entity_poly.pdbx_strand_id
1 'polypeptide(L)'
;MNCGKSTDLIFRERIATKSGAHTLVVKPKFDTRDGSFSGYGPFKSRCVHAEKPALYVDSLNKGMLLSTGADTIFIDEVQFFTPKDVDVMIDLVDNHQKTVVCYGLKTDINGNLFDTANYLLAKADHATSVGQKDCDICGKRPASHHIRYVDGELDLGSKAKLVESDAVVYMTICRKCWTERQRS
;
A
#
# COMPACT_ATOMS: atom_id res chain seq x y z
N MET A 1 6.00 5.85 -4.10
CA MET A 1 6.73 4.94 -3.23
C MET A 1 7.60 5.78 -2.29
N ASN A 2 8.11 5.25 -1.19
CA ASN A 2 8.92 6.01 -0.18
C ASN A 2 8.26 7.27 0.40
N CYS A 3 6.93 7.27 0.54
CA CYS A 3 6.16 8.39 1.11
C CYS A 3 5.75 8.16 2.58
N GLY A 4 6.36 7.20 3.28
CA GLY A 4 6.08 6.95 4.70
C GLY A 4 4.85 6.11 5.01
N LYS A 5 4.17 5.47 4.02
CA LYS A 5 2.97 4.62 4.26
C LYS A 5 3.19 3.58 5.36
N SER A 6 4.24 2.77 5.24
CA SER A 6 4.54 1.71 6.23
C SER A 6 4.88 2.28 7.60
N THR A 7 5.49 3.47 7.65
CA THR A 7 5.78 4.19 8.90
C THR A 7 4.48 4.67 9.56
N ASP A 8 3.57 5.28 8.78
CA ASP A 8 2.27 5.74 9.26
C ASP A 8 1.41 4.56 9.72
N LEU A 9 1.42 3.44 8.98
CA LEU A 9 0.73 2.22 9.37
C LEU A 9 1.21 1.72 10.74
N ILE A 10 2.53 1.55 10.92
CA ILE A 10 3.08 1.09 12.20
C ILE A 10 2.76 2.06 13.34
N PHE A 11 2.79 3.37 13.06
CA PHE A 11 2.46 4.38 14.06
C PHE A 11 1.00 4.30 14.51
N ARG A 12 0.06 4.24 13.56
CA ARG A 12 -1.37 4.11 13.86
C ARG A 12 -1.71 2.78 14.53
N GLU A 13 -1.09 1.69 14.07
CA GLU A 13 -1.26 0.37 14.70
C GLU A 13 -0.81 0.40 16.17
N ARG A 14 0.33 1.03 16.46
CA ARG A 14 0.80 1.19 17.85
C ARG A 14 -0.15 2.04 18.71
N ILE A 15 -0.72 3.09 18.14
CA ILE A 15 -1.71 3.92 18.85
C ILE A 15 -2.94 3.06 19.16
N ALA A 16 -3.50 2.35 18.19
CA ALA A 16 -4.66 1.50 18.37
C ALA A 16 -4.40 0.42 19.44
N THR A 17 -3.26 -0.27 19.37
CA THR A 17 -2.87 -1.28 20.37
C THR A 17 -2.73 -0.66 21.78
N LYS A 18 -2.11 0.51 21.90
CA LYS A 18 -2.00 1.20 23.19
C LYS A 18 -3.34 1.66 23.75
N SER A 19 -4.32 1.91 22.89
CA SER A 19 -5.69 2.22 23.28
C SER A 19 -6.53 1.00 23.62
N GLY A 20 -5.92 -0.20 23.63
CA GLY A 20 -6.58 -1.45 24.00
C GLY A 20 -7.23 -2.23 22.86
N ALA A 21 -7.12 -1.75 21.61
CA ALA A 21 -7.66 -2.48 20.46
C ALA A 21 -6.77 -3.67 20.08
N HIS A 22 -7.39 -4.79 19.75
CA HIS A 22 -6.71 -5.90 19.08
C HIS A 22 -6.47 -5.53 17.62
N THR A 23 -5.23 -5.56 17.19
CA THR A 23 -4.85 -5.13 15.83
C THR A 23 -4.33 -6.29 15.00
N LEU A 24 -4.60 -6.24 13.70
CA LEU A 24 -4.07 -7.16 12.69
C LEU A 24 -3.49 -6.35 11.53
N VAL A 25 -2.28 -6.71 11.09
CA VAL A 25 -1.72 -6.21 9.83
C VAL A 25 -1.87 -7.30 8.77
N VAL A 26 -2.39 -6.94 7.61
CA VAL A 26 -2.60 -7.85 6.47
C VAL A 26 -1.83 -7.33 5.26
N LYS A 27 -1.18 -8.22 4.54
CA LYS A 27 -0.45 -7.92 3.29
C LYS A 27 -0.82 -8.91 2.19
N PRO A 28 -0.78 -8.49 0.92
CA PRO A 28 -0.85 -9.43 -0.18
C PRO A 28 0.40 -10.31 -0.19
N LYS A 29 0.22 -11.61 -0.34
CA LYS A 29 1.30 -12.60 -0.42
C LYS A 29 2.24 -12.34 -1.61
N PHE A 30 1.74 -11.68 -2.63
CA PHE A 30 2.51 -11.23 -3.78
C PHE A 30 3.60 -10.20 -3.42
N ASP A 31 3.45 -9.48 -2.30
CA ASP A 31 4.47 -8.55 -1.81
C ASP A 31 5.59 -9.31 -1.08
N THR A 32 6.63 -9.64 -1.82
CA THR A 32 7.79 -10.40 -1.32
C THR A 32 8.92 -9.54 -0.76
N ARG A 33 8.71 -8.22 -0.62
CA ARG A 33 9.75 -7.27 -0.15
C ARG A 33 10.31 -7.57 1.23
N ASP A 34 9.48 -8.13 2.10
CA ASP A 34 9.89 -8.55 3.44
C ASP A 34 10.27 -10.04 3.50
N GLY A 35 10.18 -10.75 2.39
CA GLY A 35 10.34 -12.19 2.23
C GLY A 35 9.10 -12.86 1.64
N SER A 36 9.20 -14.12 1.25
CA SER A 36 8.05 -14.90 0.75
C SER A 36 7.42 -15.66 1.91
N PHE A 37 6.22 -15.23 2.32
CA PHE A 37 5.50 -15.81 3.45
C PHE A 37 4.13 -16.37 3.02
N SER A 38 3.73 -17.44 3.68
CA SER A 38 2.36 -17.96 3.64
C SER A 38 1.84 -18.05 5.07
N GLY A 39 0.86 -17.20 5.41
CA GLY A 39 0.43 -17.01 6.78
C GLY A 39 1.18 -15.84 7.45
N TYR A 40 1.55 -15.99 8.73
CA TYR A 40 2.22 -14.93 9.46
C TYR A 40 3.70 -14.79 9.09
N GLY A 41 4.13 -13.55 8.91
CA GLY A 41 5.51 -13.17 8.62
C GLY A 41 5.81 -11.76 9.14
N PRO A 42 7.08 -11.30 9.07
CA PRO A 42 7.45 -9.96 9.50
C PRO A 42 6.94 -8.89 8.52
N PHE A 43 6.46 -7.78 9.05
CA PHE A 43 6.21 -6.54 8.33
C PHE A 43 7.23 -5.50 8.78
N LYS A 44 8.01 -4.98 7.85
CA LYS A 44 9.12 -4.05 8.14
C LYS A 44 8.86 -2.68 7.54
N SER A 45 9.21 -1.63 8.28
CA SER A 45 9.33 -0.29 7.73
C SER A 45 10.78 0.04 7.42
N ARG A 46 11.03 0.58 6.22
CA ARG A 46 12.38 1.03 5.83
C ARG A 46 12.83 2.30 6.56
N CYS A 47 11.88 3.11 7.03
CA CYS A 47 12.17 4.42 7.64
C CYS A 47 12.30 4.37 9.15
N VAL A 48 11.68 3.40 9.80
CA VAL A 48 11.80 3.14 11.23
C VAL A 48 12.19 1.69 11.41
N HIS A 49 13.22 1.43 12.19
CA HIS A 49 13.66 0.06 12.52
C HIS A 49 12.61 -0.62 13.41
N ALA A 50 11.44 -0.89 12.83
CA ALA A 50 10.32 -1.51 13.50
C ALA A 50 9.80 -2.67 12.67
N GLU A 51 9.56 -3.77 13.36
CA GLU A 51 9.00 -4.98 12.81
C GLU A 51 7.72 -5.35 13.57
N LYS A 52 6.72 -5.84 12.86
CA LYS A 52 5.45 -6.33 13.39
C LYS A 52 5.07 -7.61 12.66
N PRO A 53 4.36 -8.55 13.31
CA PRO A 53 3.77 -9.65 12.59
C PRO A 53 2.68 -9.14 11.64
N ALA A 54 2.67 -9.66 10.42
CA ALA A 54 1.61 -9.45 9.44
C ALA A 54 1.12 -10.78 8.89
N LEU A 55 -0.13 -10.82 8.52
CA LEU A 55 -0.77 -11.96 7.87
C LEU A 55 -0.68 -11.78 6.35
N TYR A 56 0.01 -12.68 5.67
CA TYR A 56 0.18 -12.68 4.22
C TYR A 56 -0.85 -13.58 3.56
N VAL A 57 -1.68 -13.02 2.68
CA VAL A 57 -2.80 -13.70 2.03
C VAL A 57 -2.87 -13.43 0.54
N ASP A 58 -3.43 -14.37 -0.22
CA ASP A 58 -3.71 -14.18 -1.65
C ASP A 58 -5.01 -13.38 -1.86
N SER A 59 -5.99 -13.56 -0.97
CA SER A 59 -7.26 -12.83 -0.96
C SER A 59 -7.80 -12.73 0.47
N LEU A 60 -8.72 -11.81 0.70
CA LEU A 60 -9.31 -11.63 2.02
C LEU A 60 -10.43 -12.66 2.25
N ASN A 61 -10.35 -13.38 3.35
CA ASN A 61 -11.40 -14.28 3.81
C ASN A 61 -12.03 -13.73 5.09
N LYS A 62 -13.31 -13.36 5.03
CA LYS A 62 -14.05 -12.79 6.16
C LYS A 62 -13.99 -13.68 7.41
N GLY A 63 -14.28 -14.98 7.28
CA GLY A 63 -14.29 -15.90 8.41
C GLY A 63 -12.93 -16.00 9.10
N MET A 64 -11.85 -16.06 8.32
CA MET A 64 -10.49 -16.05 8.82
C MET A 64 -10.18 -14.73 9.55
N LEU A 65 -10.50 -13.57 8.97
CA LEU A 65 -10.25 -12.28 9.59
C LEU A 65 -11.03 -12.10 10.90
N LEU A 66 -12.29 -12.52 10.94
CA LEU A 66 -13.10 -12.50 12.17
C LEU A 66 -12.55 -13.42 13.24
N SER A 67 -12.03 -14.61 12.88
CA SER A 67 -11.45 -15.56 13.83
C SER A 67 -10.20 -15.06 14.54
N THR A 68 -9.53 -14.02 14.02
CA THR A 68 -8.38 -13.40 14.68
C THR A 68 -8.76 -12.58 15.90
N GLY A 69 -10.02 -12.21 16.05
CA GLY A 69 -10.49 -11.32 17.11
C GLY A 69 -10.07 -9.86 16.97
N ALA A 70 -9.46 -9.47 15.83
CA ALA A 70 -8.98 -8.10 15.63
C ALA A 70 -10.15 -7.10 15.56
N ASP A 71 -10.02 -5.97 16.26
CA ASP A 71 -10.95 -4.84 16.23
C ASP A 71 -10.58 -3.88 15.10
N THR A 72 -9.27 -3.72 14.88
CA THR A 72 -8.72 -2.86 13.81
C THR A 72 -7.83 -3.69 12.89
N ILE A 73 -8.13 -3.66 11.60
CA ILE A 73 -7.40 -4.37 10.56
C ILE A 73 -6.71 -3.36 9.66
N PHE A 74 -5.39 -3.41 9.62
CA PHE A 74 -4.55 -2.59 8.76
C PHE A 74 -4.16 -3.40 7.52
N ILE A 75 -4.48 -2.91 6.32
CA ILE A 75 -4.19 -3.59 5.06
C ILE A 75 -3.16 -2.78 4.30
N ASP A 76 -1.96 -3.32 4.10
CA ASP A 76 -0.92 -2.69 3.30
C ASP A 76 -1.00 -3.15 1.83
N GLU A 77 -0.52 -2.28 0.92
CA GLU A 77 -0.46 -2.52 -0.52
C GLU A 77 -1.81 -2.98 -1.12
N VAL A 78 -2.89 -2.33 -0.67
CA VAL A 78 -4.28 -2.71 -1.02
C VAL A 78 -4.56 -2.77 -2.52
N GLN A 79 -3.82 -2.06 -3.36
CA GLN A 79 -3.97 -2.07 -4.81
C GLN A 79 -3.69 -3.44 -5.44
N PHE A 80 -3.08 -4.37 -4.73
CA PHE A 80 -2.82 -5.74 -5.20
C PHE A 80 -3.90 -6.75 -4.82
N PHE A 81 -4.88 -6.35 -4.04
CA PHE A 81 -6.11 -7.09 -3.83
C PHE A 81 -7.10 -6.85 -4.98
N THR A 82 -8.27 -7.45 -4.91
CA THR A 82 -9.32 -7.32 -5.91
C THR A 82 -10.49 -6.46 -5.41
N PRO A 83 -11.38 -5.96 -6.28
CA PRO A 83 -12.62 -5.31 -5.85
C PRO A 83 -13.48 -6.19 -4.94
N LYS A 84 -13.47 -7.51 -5.12
CA LYS A 84 -14.16 -8.46 -4.22
C LYS A 84 -13.60 -8.46 -2.80
N ASP A 85 -12.29 -8.25 -2.67
CA ASP A 85 -11.68 -8.12 -1.34
C ASP A 85 -12.12 -6.81 -0.67
N VAL A 86 -12.38 -5.75 -1.45
CA VAL A 86 -12.96 -4.50 -0.92
C VAL A 86 -14.38 -4.75 -0.38
N ASP A 87 -15.19 -5.58 -1.04
CA ASP A 87 -16.52 -5.95 -0.54
C ASP A 87 -16.41 -6.67 0.82
N VAL A 88 -15.38 -7.50 1.02
CA VAL A 88 -15.10 -8.11 2.33
C VAL A 88 -14.72 -7.06 3.37
N MET A 89 -13.93 -6.05 3.00
CA MET A 89 -13.58 -4.94 3.92
C MET A 89 -14.82 -4.16 4.35
N ILE A 90 -15.71 -3.84 3.41
CA ILE A 90 -16.97 -3.14 3.67
C ILE A 90 -17.84 -3.97 4.61
N ASP A 91 -18.02 -5.25 4.34
CA ASP A 91 -18.82 -6.14 5.18
C ASP A 91 -18.28 -6.23 6.62
N LEU A 92 -16.95 -6.24 6.79
CA LEU A 92 -16.32 -6.19 8.12
C LEU A 92 -16.65 -4.89 8.88
N VAL A 93 -16.72 -3.77 8.19
CA VAL A 93 -17.08 -2.47 8.79
C VAL A 93 -18.57 -2.41 9.09
N ASP A 94 -19.40 -2.66 8.08
CA ASP A 94 -20.86 -2.42 8.16
C ASP A 94 -21.57 -3.41 9.08
N ASN A 95 -21.17 -4.70 9.01
CA ASN A 95 -21.88 -5.78 9.68
C ASN A 95 -21.14 -6.37 10.90
N HIS A 96 -19.84 -6.08 11.05
CA HIS A 96 -19.04 -6.70 12.12
C HIS A 96 -18.34 -5.68 13.03
N GLN A 97 -18.66 -4.37 12.88
CA GLN A 97 -18.14 -3.28 13.72
C GLN A 97 -16.61 -3.23 13.77
N LYS A 98 -15.94 -3.61 12.67
CA LYS A 98 -14.49 -3.56 12.56
C LYS A 98 -14.04 -2.22 11.99
N THR A 99 -12.87 -1.75 12.41
CA THR A 99 -12.19 -0.64 11.75
C THR A 99 -11.21 -1.21 10.72
N VAL A 100 -11.33 -0.78 9.47
CA VAL A 100 -10.40 -1.19 8.39
C VAL A 100 -9.65 0.02 7.89
N VAL A 101 -8.31 -0.04 7.93
CA VAL A 101 -7.42 1.04 7.48
C VAL A 101 -6.55 0.52 6.36
N CYS A 102 -6.73 1.07 5.16
CA CYS A 102 -6.05 0.61 3.96
C CYS A 102 -4.92 1.55 3.53
N TYR A 103 -3.79 0.99 3.15
CA TYR A 103 -2.66 1.71 2.58
C TYR A 103 -2.37 1.18 1.18
N GLY A 104 -2.16 2.08 0.23
CA GLY A 104 -1.88 1.68 -1.13
C GLY A 104 -1.47 2.81 -2.06
N LEU A 105 -1.36 2.48 -3.32
CA LEU A 105 -1.11 3.41 -4.42
C LEU A 105 -2.40 3.61 -5.21
N LYS A 106 -2.68 4.85 -5.58
CA LYS A 106 -3.82 5.20 -6.43
C LYS A 106 -3.61 4.79 -7.88
N THR A 107 -2.40 5.00 -8.40
CA THR A 107 -2.05 4.81 -9.81
C THR A 107 -0.79 3.96 -9.96
N ASP A 108 -0.69 3.29 -11.10
CA ASP A 108 0.53 2.64 -11.58
C ASP A 108 1.55 3.66 -12.12
N ILE A 109 2.68 3.19 -12.64
CA ILE A 109 3.75 4.04 -13.21
C ILE A 109 3.31 4.78 -14.47
N ASN A 110 2.28 4.32 -15.16
CA ASN A 110 1.71 4.93 -16.37
C ASN A 110 0.59 5.93 -16.03
N GLY A 111 0.29 6.13 -14.75
CA GLY A 111 -0.77 7.02 -14.28
C GLY A 111 -2.17 6.40 -14.36
N ASN A 112 -2.31 5.13 -14.72
CA ASN A 112 -3.59 4.43 -14.72
C ASN A 112 -4.01 4.12 -13.28
N LEU A 113 -5.30 4.23 -13.01
CA LEU A 113 -5.86 3.85 -11.72
C LEU A 113 -5.75 2.32 -11.53
N PHE A 114 -5.45 1.89 -10.31
CA PHE A 114 -5.69 0.51 -9.92
C PHE A 114 -7.18 0.31 -9.65
N ASP A 115 -7.79 -0.71 -10.24
CA ASP A 115 -9.23 -0.99 -10.10
C ASP A 115 -9.64 -1.10 -8.62
N THR A 116 -8.88 -1.83 -7.83
CA THR A 116 -9.13 -1.99 -6.39
C THR A 116 -9.03 -0.67 -5.64
N ALA A 117 -8.00 0.15 -5.92
CA ALA A 117 -7.84 1.44 -5.27
C ALA A 117 -8.96 2.41 -5.66
N ASN A 118 -9.37 2.40 -6.93
CA ASN A 118 -10.48 3.21 -7.42
C ASN A 118 -11.80 2.80 -6.75
N TYR A 119 -12.09 1.51 -6.69
CA TYR A 119 -13.30 0.99 -6.05
C TYR A 119 -13.30 1.29 -4.55
N LEU A 120 -12.18 1.10 -3.86
CA LEU A 120 -12.04 1.42 -2.45
C LEU A 120 -12.24 2.91 -2.16
N LEU A 121 -11.66 3.81 -2.98
CA LEU A 121 -11.84 5.25 -2.82
C LEU A 121 -13.29 5.71 -2.95
N ALA A 122 -14.09 5.02 -3.77
CA ALA A 122 -15.51 5.29 -3.92
C ALA A 122 -16.36 4.81 -2.73
N LYS A 123 -15.81 3.93 -1.89
CA LYS A 123 -16.52 3.29 -0.77
C LYS A 123 -16.01 3.73 0.62
N ALA A 124 -14.80 4.28 0.68
CA ALA A 124 -14.18 4.66 1.96
C ALA A 124 -14.86 5.89 2.57
N ASP A 125 -15.08 5.86 3.89
CA ASP A 125 -15.57 7.02 4.65
C ASP A 125 -14.58 8.18 4.62
N HIS A 126 -13.27 7.86 4.66
CA HIS A 126 -12.19 8.84 4.64
C HIS A 126 -11.03 8.38 3.77
N ALA A 127 -10.50 9.30 2.97
CA ALA A 127 -9.29 9.09 2.19
C ALA A 127 -8.33 10.26 2.36
N THR A 128 -7.08 9.95 2.72
CA THR A 128 -6.03 10.95 2.93
C THR A 128 -4.75 10.55 2.21
N SER A 129 -3.95 11.53 1.82
CA SER A 129 -2.61 11.29 1.31
C SER A 129 -1.61 11.17 2.46
N VAL A 130 -0.84 10.10 2.48
CA VAL A 130 0.25 9.91 3.45
C VAL A 130 1.54 10.49 2.89
N GLY A 131 2.13 11.41 3.64
CA GLY A 131 3.39 12.06 3.32
C GLY A 131 3.31 12.96 2.08
N GLN A 132 3.82 14.16 2.20
CA GLN A 132 4.12 15.02 1.06
C GLN A 132 5.63 15.02 0.85
N LYS A 133 6.05 14.76 -0.37
CA LYS A 133 7.44 14.75 -0.78
C LYS A 133 7.59 15.64 -2.01
N ASP A 134 8.70 16.36 -2.06
CA ASP A 134 9.04 17.10 -3.28
C ASP A 134 9.49 16.16 -4.39
N CYS A 135 9.36 16.63 -5.61
CA CYS A 135 9.72 15.90 -6.81
C CYS A 135 11.21 15.51 -6.80
N ASP A 136 11.51 14.24 -6.93
CA ASP A 136 12.89 13.72 -6.95
C ASP A 136 13.74 14.26 -8.10
N ILE A 137 13.09 14.85 -9.12
CA ILE A 137 13.79 15.41 -10.30
C ILE A 137 14.01 16.91 -10.18
N CYS A 138 12.96 17.69 -9.93
CA CYS A 138 13.10 19.14 -9.95
C CYS A 138 13.18 19.78 -8.56
N GLY A 139 12.83 19.07 -7.49
CA GLY A 139 12.84 19.58 -6.11
C GLY A 139 11.90 20.77 -5.84
N LYS A 140 11.07 21.18 -6.81
CA LYS A 140 10.33 22.45 -6.76
C LYS A 140 8.81 22.29 -6.60
N ARG A 141 8.30 21.08 -6.65
CA ARG A 141 6.85 20.81 -6.70
C ARG A 141 6.54 19.54 -5.94
N PRO A 142 5.34 19.45 -5.34
CA PRO A 142 4.90 18.22 -4.72
C PRO A 142 4.89 17.06 -5.72
N ALA A 143 5.41 15.94 -5.31
CA ALA A 143 5.37 14.71 -6.09
C ALA A 143 3.95 14.13 -6.07
N SER A 144 3.46 13.71 -7.23
CA SER A 144 2.10 13.15 -7.41
C SER A 144 2.09 11.89 -8.26
N HIS A 145 3.18 11.57 -8.92
CA HIS A 145 3.36 10.42 -9.80
C HIS A 145 4.63 9.68 -9.40
N HIS A 146 4.77 8.47 -9.89
CA HIS A 146 6.00 7.71 -9.75
C HIS A 146 6.40 7.11 -11.09
N ILE A 147 7.69 6.95 -11.26
CA ILE A 147 8.32 6.31 -12.41
C ILE A 147 9.25 5.23 -11.90
N ARG A 148 9.55 4.31 -12.78
CA ARG A 148 10.46 3.19 -12.51
C ARG A 148 11.59 3.18 -13.54
N TYR A 149 12.79 2.98 -13.05
CA TYR A 149 13.95 2.66 -13.86
C TYR A 149 14.34 1.21 -13.61
N VAL A 150 14.69 0.51 -14.67
CA VAL A 150 15.23 -0.85 -14.63
C VAL A 150 16.57 -0.81 -15.35
N ASP A 151 17.65 -1.24 -14.69
CA ASP A 151 19.01 -1.17 -15.23
C ASP A 151 19.42 0.23 -15.73
N GLY A 152 18.89 1.28 -15.11
CA GLY A 152 19.15 2.67 -15.46
C GLY A 152 18.27 3.23 -16.60
N GLU A 153 17.47 2.41 -17.26
CA GLU A 153 16.55 2.81 -18.30
C GLU A 153 15.14 3.04 -17.78
N LEU A 154 14.43 4.05 -18.33
CA LEU A 154 13.05 4.35 -17.96
C LEU A 154 12.12 3.24 -18.46
N ASP A 155 11.42 2.59 -17.52
CA ASP A 155 10.44 1.58 -17.84
C ASP A 155 9.05 2.20 -18.02
N LEU A 156 8.59 2.23 -19.26
CA LEU A 156 7.28 2.76 -19.66
C LEU A 156 6.24 1.65 -19.93
N GLY A 157 6.62 0.39 -19.90
CA GLY A 157 5.85 -0.65 -20.60
C GLY A 157 5.27 -1.78 -19.76
N SER A 158 5.59 -1.94 -18.50
CA SER A 158 5.10 -3.12 -17.80
C SER A 158 3.97 -2.81 -16.82
N LYS A 159 2.92 -3.63 -16.90
CA LYS A 159 1.92 -3.75 -15.85
C LYS A 159 2.62 -3.87 -14.49
N ALA A 160 2.03 -3.30 -13.46
CA ALA A 160 2.54 -3.30 -12.09
C ALA A 160 3.06 -4.68 -11.67
N LYS A 161 4.33 -4.94 -11.92
CA LYS A 161 5.07 -6.02 -11.29
C LYS A 161 5.88 -5.37 -10.20
N LEU A 162 5.73 -5.85 -8.97
CA LEU A 162 6.72 -5.64 -7.93
C LEU A 162 7.99 -6.39 -8.38
N VAL A 163 8.78 -5.74 -9.22
CA VAL A 163 10.14 -6.24 -9.51
C VAL A 163 11.04 -5.49 -8.54
N GLU A 164 11.46 -6.14 -7.50
CA GLU A 164 12.55 -5.69 -6.65
C GLU A 164 13.77 -6.51 -6.99
N SER A 165 14.64 -5.92 -7.77
CA SER A 165 16.06 -6.27 -7.87
C SER A 165 16.85 -5.01 -7.53
N ASP A 166 18.11 -5.13 -7.19
CA ASP A 166 19.01 -3.99 -6.95
C ASP A 166 19.09 -3.05 -8.17
N ALA A 167 18.68 -3.53 -9.34
CA ALA A 167 18.60 -2.81 -10.60
C ALA A 167 17.32 -1.93 -10.77
N VAL A 168 16.34 -2.02 -9.85
CA VAL A 168 15.07 -1.31 -9.97
C VAL A 168 15.01 -0.10 -9.05
N VAL A 169 14.93 1.08 -9.63
CA VAL A 169 14.81 2.35 -8.90
C VAL A 169 13.44 2.98 -9.15
N TYR A 170 12.73 3.31 -8.08
CA TYR A 170 11.50 4.08 -8.14
C TYR A 170 11.74 5.52 -7.70
N MET A 171 11.29 6.48 -8.51
CA MET A 171 11.30 7.90 -8.19
C MET A 171 9.88 8.44 -8.10
N THR A 172 9.67 9.37 -7.16
CA THR A 172 8.40 10.06 -6.98
C THR A 172 8.51 11.46 -7.53
N ILE A 173 7.71 11.82 -8.52
CA ILE A 173 7.89 13.02 -9.31
C ILE A 173 6.61 13.85 -9.46
N CYS A 174 6.75 15.12 -9.74
CA CYS A 174 5.61 16.00 -10.02
C CYS A 174 5.03 15.73 -11.42
N ARG A 175 3.78 16.17 -11.63
CA ARG A 175 3.08 15.99 -12.89
C ARG A 175 3.87 16.54 -14.11
N LYS A 176 4.51 17.71 -13.99
CA LYS A 176 5.30 18.28 -15.07
C LYS A 176 6.44 17.35 -15.50
N CYS A 177 7.27 16.93 -14.55
CA CYS A 177 8.38 16.03 -14.83
C CYS A 177 7.91 14.66 -15.35
N TRP A 178 6.75 14.19 -14.90
CA TRP A 178 6.14 12.95 -15.39
C TRP A 178 5.72 13.10 -16.87
N THR A 179 5.01 14.18 -17.22
CA THR A 179 4.57 14.44 -18.61
C THR A 179 5.74 14.59 -19.58
N GLU A 180 6.80 15.25 -19.15
CA GLU A 180 8.01 15.41 -19.97
C GLU A 180 8.66 14.07 -20.32
N ARG A 181 8.66 13.12 -19.38
CA ARG A 181 9.22 11.78 -19.60
C ARG A 181 8.36 10.80 -20.35
N GLN A 182 7.05 11.04 -20.43
CA GLN A 182 6.16 10.24 -21.28
C GLN A 182 6.27 10.60 -22.75
N ARG A 183 6.94 11.72 -23.06
CA ARG A 183 7.10 12.24 -24.43
C ARG A 183 8.50 11.98 -25.01
N SER A 184 9.45 11.60 -24.17
CA SER A 184 10.80 11.20 -24.57
C SER A 184 10.88 9.71 -24.87
#